data_395decb3826b749db79787182f61f08a
#
_entry.id   395decb3826b749db79787182f61f08a
#
_cell.length_a   1.000
_cell.length_b   1.000
_cell.length_c   1.000
_cell.angle_alpha   90.00
_cell.angle_beta   90.00
_cell.angle_gamma   90.00
#
_symmetry.space_group_name_H-M   'P 1'
#
loop_
_entity.id
_entity.type
_entity.pdbx_description
1 polymer ?
#
loop_
_entity_poly.entity_id
_entity_poly.type
_entity_poly.pdbx_seq_one_letter_code
_entity_poly.pdbx_strand_id
1 'polypeptide(L)'
;ATDTSNSVSKRIQNFNSLLKSIKHNESKIYKALKHDLNKHEFESFLSEILLVKKEIKLFVRKLRSWSKKKRVSGSILNFPSRNYLIPEPYGNVLIITPWNYPFQLSLTPLIGAIAAGNAVIIKPSELAPATSRVLKELVDSVFPQNMATVIEGDASIAKYLLDRKWDYIFFTGSTRIGKIIAEKAAKNLTPITLELGGESPCIVDSGVDIDKVAKRIVSGKFVNCGQT
;
A
#
# COMPACT_ATOMS: atom_id res chain seq x y z
N ALA A 1 -6.18 -23.54 19.59
CA ALA A 1 -4.95 -22.79 19.91
C ALA A 1 -4.96 -21.55 19.05
N THR A 2 -5.09 -20.37 19.66
CA THR A 2 -4.97 -19.10 18.93
C THR A 2 -3.52 -18.97 18.43
N ASP A 3 -3.36 -18.91 17.11
CA ASP A 3 -2.06 -18.71 16.48
C ASP A 3 -1.48 -17.37 16.95
N THR A 4 -0.54 -17.43 17.90
CA THR A 4 0.11 -16.25 18.49
C THR A 4 1.03 -15.55 17.49
N SER A 5 1.36 -16.21 16.35
CA SER A 5 2.27 -15.69 15.32
C SER A 5 1.73 -14.43 14.64
N ASN A 6 0.40 -14.26 14.58
CA ASN A 6 -0.28 -13.09 13.98
C ASN A 6 -1.02 -12.20 15.00
N SER A 7 -0.60 -12.20 16.25
CA SER A 7 -1.22 -11.35 17.28
C SER A 7 -0.99 -9.85 16.99
N VAL A 8 -1.90 -8.98 17.48
CA VAL A 8 -1.77 -7.52 17.36
C VAL A 8 -0.41 -7.02 17.88
N SER A 9 0.07 -7.60 18.98
CA SER A 9 1.38 -7.25 19.56
C SER A 9 2.53 -7.61 18.61
N LYS A 10 2.47 -8.78 17.96
CA LYS A 10 3.47 -9.20 16.99
C LYS A 10 3.48 -8.31 15.74
N ARG A 11 2.31 -7.94 15.23
CA ARG A 11 2.18 -6.99 14.10
C ARG A 11 2.79 -5.63 14.42
N ILE A 12 2.54 -5.10 15.63
CA ILE A 12 3.17 -3.85 16.11
C ILE A 12 4.70 -4.00 16.21
N GLN A 13 5.20 -5.12 16.70
CA GLN A 13 6.63 -5.41 16.75
C GLN A 13 7.24 -5.41 15.35
N ASN A 14 6.61 -6.08 14.39
CA ASN A 14 7.05 -6.10 12.99
C ASN A 14 7.08 -4.69 12.38
N PHE A 15 6.08 -3.84 12.64
CA PHE A 15 6.07 -2.45 12.18
C PHE A 15 7.21 -1.62 12.78
N ASN A 16 7.54 -1.81 14.05
CA ASN A 16 8.70 -1.16 14.65
C ASN A 16 10.01 -1.64 14.02
N SER A 17 10.11 -2.93 13.71
CA SER A 17 11.26 -3.50 12.98
C SER A 17 11.35 -2.94 11.57
N LEU A 18 10.23 -2.84 10.83
CA LEU A 18 10.17 -2.23 9.50
C LEU A 18 10.63 -0.76 9.55
N LEU A 19 10.16 0.01 10.52
CA LEU A 19 10.57 1.41 10.69
C LEU A 19 12.09 1.54 10.94
N LYS A 20 12.66 0.64 11.74
CA LYS A 20 14.12 0.59 11.99
C LYS A 20 14.88 0.19 10.71
N SER A 21 14.40 -0.83 9.99
CA SER A 21 15.01 -1.31 8.76
C SER A 21 14.98 -0.21 7.67
N ILE A 22 13.88 0.51 7.50
CA ILE A 22 13.79 1.66 6.57
C ILE A 22 14.82 2.72 6.95
N LYS A 23 14.91 3.12 8.23
CA LYS A 23 15.88 4.13 8.67
C LYS A 23 17.33 3.71 8.41
N HIS A 24 17.66 2.45 8.66
CA HIS A 24 19.00 1.92 8.43
C HIS A 24 19.37 1.89 6.94
N ASN A 25 18.39 1.68 6.06
CA ASN A 25 18.58 1.52 4.62
C ASN A 25 18.21 2.77 3.81
N GLU A 26 18.01 3.97 4.41
CA GLU A 26 17.60 5.18 3.69
C GLU A 26 18.51 5.50 2.50
N SER A 27 19.83 5.44 2.68
CA SER A 27 20.79 5.68 1.60
C SER A 27 20.63 4.68 0.45
N LYS A 28 20.32 3.42 0.73
CA LYS A 28 20.08 2.40 -0.29
C LYS A 28 18.77 2.66 -1.04
N ILE A 29 17.72 3.09 -0.33
CA ILE A 29 16.44 3.49 -0.92
C ILE A 29 16.62 4.69 -1.84
N TYR A 30 17.35 5.74 -1.41
CA TYR A 30 17.64 6.91 -2.25
C TYR A 30 18.38 6.52 -3.53
N LYS A 31 19.41 5.67 -3.42
CA LYS A 31 20.16 5.19 -4.60
C LYS A 31 19.27 4.42 -5.57
N ALA A 32 18.37 3.59 -5.08
CA ALA A 32 17.45 2.84 -5.91
C ALA A 32 16.45 3.76 -6.64
N LEU A 33 15.83 4.70 -5.92
CA LEU A 33 14.91 5.68 -6.51
C LEU A 33 15.62 6.62 -7.50
N LYS A 34 16.86 6.98 -7.22
CA LYS A 34 17.70 7.74 -8.17
C LYS A 34 18.01 6.93 -9.42
N HIS A 35 18.31 5.64 -9.28
CA HIS A 35 18.59 4.75 -10.41
C HIS A 35 17.35 4.57 -11.30
N ASP A 36 16.20 4.26 -10.70
CA ASP A 36 15.00 3.91 -11.46
C ASP A 36 14.27 5.14 -12.05
N LEU A 37 14.24 6.26 -11.31
CA LEU A 37 13.38 7.41 -11.62
C LEU A 37 14.17 8.73 -11.73
N ASN A 38 15.49 8.70 -11.59
CA ASN A 38 16.34 9.91 -11.46
C ASN A 38 15.85 10.88 -10.35
N LYS A 39 15.13 10.37 -9.36
CA LYS A 39 14.50 11.15 -8.30
C LYS A 39 15.53 11.72 -7.32
N HIS A 40 15.46 13.02 -7.01
CA HIS A 40 16.34 13.65 -6.03
C HIS A 40 16.07 13.13 -4.61
N GLU A 41 17.08 13.08 -3.74
CA GLU A 41 16.94 12.55 -2.37
C GLU A 41 15.87 13.27 -1.56
N PHE A 42 15.78 14.60 -1.66
CA PHE A 42 14.76 15.38 -0.96
C PHE A 42 13.34 15.02 -1.42
N GLU A 43 13.13 14.86 -2.72
CA GLU A 43 11.85 14.43 -3.27
C GLU A 43 11.53 12.98 -2.86
N SER A 44 12.50 12.08 -2.94
CA SER A 44 12.39 10.69 -2.48
C SER A 44 12.01 10.62 -0.99
N PHE A 45 12.62 11.49 -0.17
CA PHE A 45 12.26 11.58 1.25
C PHE A 45 10.82 12.02 1.45
N LEU A 46 10.42 13.14 0.84
CA LEU A 46 9.09 13.74 1.07
C LEU A 46 7.95 12.88 0.51
N SER A 47 8.10 12.40 -0.73
CA SER A 47 7.02 11.75 -1.47
C SER A 47 6.91 10.25 -1.21
N GLU A 48 7.98 9.61 -0.71
CA GLU A 48 7.98 8.16 -0.50
C GLU A 48 8.32 7.77 0.93
N ILE A 49 9.52 8.09 1.44
CA ILE A 49 9.98 7.57 2.72
C ILE A 49 9.21 8.17 3.91
N LEU A 50 9.00 9.48 3.91
CA LEU A 50 8.29 10.17 5.00
C LEU A 50 6.86 9.69 5.14
N LEU A 51 6.16 9.45 4.02
CA LEU A 51 4.78 8.98 4.01
C LEU A 51 4.67 7.59 4.64
N VAL A 52 5.53 6.66 4.21
CA VAL A 52 5.60 5.31 4.78
C VAL A 52 5.92 5.34 6.28
N LYS A 53 6.89 6.17 6.70
CA LYS A 53 7.23 6.30 8.12
C LYS A 53 6.07 6.87 8.95
N LYS A 54 5.32 7.83 8.42
CA LYS A 54 4.12 8.38 9.07
C LYS A 54 3.04 7.32 9.19
N GLU A 55 2.81 6.55 8.13
CA GLU A 55 1.83 5.46 8.11
C GLU A 55 2.16 4.41 9.16
N ILE A 56 3.39 3.90 9.18
CA ILE A 56 3.83 2.94 10.21
C ILE A 56 3.57 3.46 11.63
N LYS A 57 3.97 4.72 11.91
CA LYS A 57 3.75 5.33 13.24
C LYS A 57 2.28 5.45 13.60
N LEU A 58 1.41 5.77 12.63
CA LEU A 58 -0.03 5.83 12.83
C LEU A 58 -0.58 4.45 13.23
N PHE A 59 -0.22 3.40 12.48
CA PHE A 59 -0.67 2.04 12.74
C PHE A 59 -0.14 1.51 14.08
N VAL A 60 1.13 1.71 14.41
CA VAL A 60 1.69 1.34 15.73
C VAL A 60 0.88 1.96 16.87
N ARG A 61 0.48 3.23 16.74
CA ARG A 61 -0.30 3.94 17.75
C ARG A 61 -1.76 3.48 17.84
N LYS A 62 -2.39 3.18 16.69
CA LYS A 62 -3.85 2.97 16.60
C LYS A 62 -4.29 1.52 16.51
N LEU A 63 -3.41 0.60 16.09
CA LEU A 63 -3.79 -0.79 15.76
C LEU A 63 -4.50 -1.51 16.91
N ARG A 64 -4.03 -1.35 18.16
CA ARG A 64 -4.71 -1.95 19.32
C ARG A 64 -6.17 -1.49 19.48
N SER A 65 -6.46 -0.23 19.17
CA SER A 65 -7.81 0.32 19.22
C SER A 65 -8.66 -0.18 18.06
N TRP A 66 -8.10 -0.19 16.85
CA TRP A 66 -8.82 -0.61 15.65
C TRP A 66 -9.15 -2.10 15.62
N SER A 67 -8.33 -2.94 16.24
CA SER A 67 -8.53 -4.39 16.31
C SER A 67 -9.51 -4.84 17.40
N LYS A 68 -10.05 -3.92 18.21
CA LYS A 68 -11.01 -4.27 19.26
C LYS A 68 -12.40 -4.53 18.68
N LYS A 69 -13.07 -5.57 19.18
CA LYS A 69 -14.51 -5.72 18.96
C LYS A 69 -15.25 -4.51 19.52
N LYS A 70 -16.23 -4.01 18.79
CA LYS A 70 -17.08 -2.87 19.19
C LYS A 70 -18.50 -3.36 19.43
N ARG A 71 -19.08 -2.98 20.57
CA ARG A 71 -20.50 -3.19 20.80
C ARG A 71 -21.31 -2.22 19.94
N VAL A 72 -22.34 -2.71 19.27
CA VAL A 72 -23.27 -1.91 18.47
C VAL A 72 -24.70 -2.09 19.00
N SER A 73 -25.55 -1.11 18.73
CA SER A 73 -26.96 -1.19 19.12
C SER A 73 -27.66 -2.31 18.38
N GLY A 74 -28.47 -3.08 19.06
CA GLY A 74 -29.35 -4.08 18.46
C GLY A 74 -30.75 -3.52 18.19
N SER A 75 -31.49 -4.21 17.32
CA SER A 75 -32.93 -3.97 17.18
C SER A 75 -33.69 -4.47 18.43
N ILE A 76 -34.77 -3.76 18.79
CA ILE A 76 -35.66 -4.19 19.87
C ILE A 76 -36.29 -5.57 19.60
N LEU A 77 -36.41 -5.93 18.31
CA LEU A 77 -36.91 -7.23 17.87
C LEU A 77 -35.99 -8.39 18.27
N ASN A 78 -34.72 -8.12 18.55
CA ASN A 78 -33.72 -9.12 18.94
C ASN A 78 -33.41 -9.06 20.45
N PHE A 79 -34.22 -8.36 21.25
CA PHE A 79 -34.02 -8.30 22.70
C PHE A 79 -34.27 -9.69 23.33
N PRO A 80 -33.36 -10.16 24.22
CA PRO A 80 -32.22 -9.49 24.87
C PRO A 80 -30.83 -9.82 24.22
N SER A 81 -30.60 -9.42 22.97
CA SER A 81 -29.34 -9.71 22.26
C SER A 81 -28.20 -8.70 22.58
N ARG A 82 -26.97 -9.16 22.38
CA ARG A 82 -25.76 -8.31 22.41
C ARG A 82 -25.06 -8.40 21.07
N ASN A 83 -25.01 -7.28 20.35
CA ASN A 83 -24.44 -7.23 19.00
C ASN A 83 -23.03 -6.62 19.02
N TYR A 84 -22.14 -7.17 18.20
CA TYR A 84 -20.75 -6.74 18.10
C TYR A 84 -20.32 -6.65 16.65
N LEU A 85 -19.46 -5.67 16.35
CA LEU A 85 -18.67 -5.59 15.15
C LEU A 85 -17.27 -6.14 15.48
N ILE A 86 -16.85 -7.16 14.78
CA ILE A 86 -15.55 -7.83 14.97
C ILE A 86 -14.75 -7.68 13.68
N PRO A 87 -13.58 -6.99 13.70
CA PRO A 87 -12.69 -6.94 12.55
C PRO A 87 -12.06 -8.31 12.31
N GLU A 88 -12.11 -8.80 11.06
CA GLU A 88 -11.49 -10.05 10.64
C GLU A 88 -10.63 -9.81 9.39
N PRO A 89 -9.50 -10.53 9.22
CA PRO A 89 -8.70 -10.47 7.99
C PRO A 89 -9.44 -11.13 6.82
N TYR A 90 -9.17 -10.69 5.62
CA TYR A 90 -9.62 -11.37 4.41
C TYR A 90 -8.92 -12.73 4.21
N GLY A 91 -7.61 -12.80 4.48
CA GLY A 91 -6.77 -13.98 4.27
C GLY A 91 -5.53 -13.65 3.43
N ASN A 92 -5.41 -14.22 2.24
CA ASN A 92 -4.31 -14.00 1.32
C ASN A 92 -4.56 -12.81 0.40
N VAL A 93 -3.73 -11.79 0.47
CA VAL A 93 -3.86 -10.53 -0.27
C VAL A 93 -2.77 -10.42 -1.32
N LEU A 94 -3.17 -10.13 -2.56
CA LEU A 94 -2.26 -9.73 -3.63
C LEU A 94 -2.23 -8.21 -3.77
N ILE A 95 -1.04 -7.62 -3.72
CA ILE A 95 -0.81 -6.19 -3.94
C ILE A 95 0.01 -6.04 -5.22
N ILE A 96 -0.53 -5.34 -6.23
CA ILE A 96 0.17 -5.03 -7.49
C ILE A 96 0.35 -3.52 -7.57
N THR A 97 1.59 -3.06 -7.72
CA THR A 97 1.94 -1.65 -7.57
C THR A 97 2.63 -1.06 -8.80
N PRO A 98 2.48 0.25 -9.05
CA PRO A 98 3.05 0.94 -10.18
C PRO A 98 4.51 1.35 -9.92
N TRP A 99 5.10 2.01 -10.93
CA TRP A 99 6.49 2.44 -10.95
C TRP A 99 6.72 3.90 -10.51
N ASN A 100 5.70 4.75 -10.49
CA ASN A 100 5.85 6.20 -10.28
C ASN A 100 6.21 6.59 -8.83
N TYR A 101 5.67 5.86 -7.85
CA TYR A 101 6.02 5.93 -6.43
C TYR A 101 6.23 4.51 -5.88
N PRO A 102 7.26 3.80 -6.38
CA PRO A 102 7.38 2.36 -6.21
C PRO A 102 7.56 1.93 -4.76
N PHE A 103 8.21 2.75 -3.94
CA PHE A 103 8.44 2.45 -2.53
C PHE A 103 7.18 2.70 -1.69
N GLN A 104 6.59 3.89 -1.83
CA GLN A 104 5.42 4.30 -1.04
C GLN A 104 4.18 3.47 -1.39
N LEU A 105 3.87 3.34 -2.70
CA LEU A 105 2.68 2.61 -3.14
C LEU A 105 2.77 1.09 -2.94
N SER A 106 3.96 0.55 -2.65
CA SER A 106 4.13 -0.84 -2.25
C SER A 106 3.95 -1.03 -0.74
N LEU A 107 4.57 -0.16 0.08
CA LEU A 107 4.59 -0.34 1.52
C LEU A 107 3.32 0.15 2.23
N THR A 108 2.66 1.19 1.73
CA THR A 108 1.42 1.67 2.36
C THR A 108 0.31 0.60 2.37
N PRO A 109 -0.04 -0.03 1.25
CA PRO A 109 -1.04 -1.11 1.27
C PRO A 109 -0.54 -2.36 2.02
N LEU A 110 0.77 -2.69 1.99
CA LEU A 110 1.33 -3.75 2.81
C LEU A 110 1.06 -3.51 4.30
N ILE A 111 1.33 -2.29 4.79
CA ILE A 111 1.11 -1.91 6.19
C ILE A 111 -0.35 -2.13 6.57
N GLY A 112 -1.29 -1.67 5.74
CA GLY A 112 -2.72 -1.86 5.95
C GLY A 112 -3.13 -3.34 5.99
N ALA A 113 -2.67 -4.12 5.02
CA ALA A 113 -3.00 -5.54 4.93
C ALA A 113 -2.44 -6.35 6.11
N ILE A 114 -1.17 -6.16 6.47
CA ILE A 114 -0.56 -6.80 7.65
C ILE A 114 -1.24 -6.33 8.95
N ALA A 115 -1.58 -5.05 9.06
CA ALA A 115 -2.29 -4.53 10.23
C ALA A 115 -3.65 -5.20 10.43
N ALA A 116 -4.36 -5.50 9.35
CA ALA A 116 -5.62 -6.24 9.40
C ALA A 116 -5.43 -7.74 9.73
N GLY A 117 -4.21 -8.28 9.61
CA GLY A 117 -3.90 -9.67 9.92
C GLY A 117 -3.81 -10.59 8.71
N ASN A 118 -3.72 -10.03 7.51
CA ASN A 118 -3.61 -10.79 6.26
C ASN A 118 -2.19 -11.30 6.00
N ALA A 119 -2.07 -12.34 5.19
CA ALA A 119 -0.84 -12.69 4.49
C ALA A 119 -0.78 -11.96 3.16
N VAL A 120 0.42 -11.52 2.73
CA VAL A 120 0.55 -10.59 1.60
C VAL A 120 1.60 -11.03 0.61
N ILE A 121 1.25 -11.00 -0.67
CA ILE A 121 2.23 -11.01 -1.77
C ILE A 121 2.19 -9.65 -2.45
N ILE A 122 3.38 -9.04 -2.60
CA ILE A 122 3.55 -7.80 -3.36
C ILE A 122 4.20 -8.14 -4.70
N LYS A 123 3.60 -7.69 -5.79
CA LYS A 123 4.19 -7.68 -7.14
C LYS A 123 4.50 -6.22 -7.52
N PRO A 124 5.73 -5.74 -7.29
CA PRO A 124 6.10 -4.38 -7.70
C PRO A 124 6.27 -4.31 -9.22
N SER A 125 6.31 -3.09 -9.76
CA SER A 125 6.51 -2.88 -11.19
C SER A 125 7.92 -3.25 -11.64
N GLU A 126 8.03 -3.92 -12.77
CA GLU A 126 9.28 -4.22 -13.47
C GLU A 126 10.01 -2.99 -13.99
N LEU A 127 9.32 -1.86 -14.08
CA LEU A 127 9.89 -0.57 -14.50
C LEU A 127 10.67 0.15 -13.39
N ALA A 128 10.64 -0.39 -12.16
CA ALA A 128 11.42 0.10 -11.03
C ALA A 128 12.24 -1.04 -10.38
N PRO A 129 13.16 -1.68 -11.10
CA PRO A 129 13.82 -2.91 -10.65
C PRO A 129 14.75 -2.73 -9.45
N ALA A 130 15.46 -1.60 -9.36
CA ALA A 130 16.34 -1.34 -8.22
C ALA A 130 15.53 -1.13 -6.93
N THR A 131 14.43 -0.38 -7.01
CA THR A 131 13.52 -0.18 -5.89
C THR A 131 12.82 -1.47 -5.49
N SER A 132 12.39 -2.29 -6.46
CA SER A 132 11.77 -3.60 -6.21
C SER A 132 12.70 -4.53 -5.43
N ARG A 133 13.99 -4.57 -5.79
CA ARG A 133 15.02 -5.33 -5.05
C ARG A 133 15.18 -4.85 -3.62
N VAL A 134 15.25 -3.54 -3.40
CA VAL A 134 15.34 -2.97 -2.05
C VAL A 134 14.08 -3.27 -1.24
N LEU A 135 12.90 -3.19 -1.85
CA LEU A 135 11.64 -3.58 -1.20
C LEU A 135 11.66 -5.04 -0.76
N LYS A 136 12.13 -5.94 -1.64
CA LYS A 136 12.24 -7.37 -1.32
C LYS A 136 13.15 -7.59 -0.13
N GLU A 137 14.36 -7.02 -0.13
CA GLU A 137 15.30 -7.15 0.99
C GLU A 137 14.73 -6.61 2.31
N LEU A 138 14.04 -5.47 2.29
CA LEU A 138 13.40 -4.89 3.47
C LEU A 138 12.28 -5.79 4.01
N VAL A 139 11.42 -6.28 3.14
CA VAL A 139 10.30 -7.16 3.52
C VAL A 139 10.82 -8.48 4.07
N ASP A 140 11.75 -9.13 3.37
CA ASP A 140 12.35 -10.41 3.79
C ASP A 140 13.13 -10.29 5.11
N SER A 141 13.71 -9.11 5.42
CA SER A 141 14.41 -8.87 6.68
C SER A 141 13.50 -8.72 7.91
N VAL A 142 12.22 -8.42 7.69
CA VAL A 142 11.29 -8.07 8.77
C VAL A 142 10.18 -9.11 8.94
N PHE A 143 9.67 -9.63 7.85
CA PHE A 143 8.50 -10.52 7.85
C PHE A 143 8.90 -11.94 7.47
N PRO A 144 8.38 -12.97 8.14
CA PRO A 144 8.51 -14.34 7.67
C PRO A 144 7.75 -14.50 6.33
N GLN A 145 8.24 -15.39 5.48
CA GLN A 145 7.73 -15.57 4.10
C GLN A 145 6.22 -15.92 4.04
N ASN A 146 5.71 -16.60 5.05
CA ASN A 146 4.27 -16.89 5.15
C ASN A 146 3.42 -15.68 5.60
N MET A 147 4.04 -14.55 5.95
CA MET A 147 3.32 -13.32 6.31
C MET A 147 3.41 -12.28 5.19
N ALA A 148 4.58 -12.04 4.65
CA ALA A 148 4.76 -11.10 3.53
C ALA A 148 5.92 -11.52 2.64
N THR A 149 5.72 -11.43 1.32
CA THR A 149 6.72 -11.76 0.30
C THR A 149 6.63 -10.79 -0.87
N VAL A 150 7.78 -10.41 -1.43
CA VAL A 150 7.86 -9.62 -2.67
C VAL A 150 8.27 -10.56 -3.80
N ILE A 151 7.47 -10.59 -4.85
CA ILE A 151 7.74 -11.36 -6.07
C ILE A 151 8.05 -10.38 -7.21
N GLU A 152 9.32 -10.34 -7.60
CA GLU A 152 9.79 -9.56 -8.74
C GLU A 152 9.46 -10.29 -10.05
N GLY A 153 9.43 -9.56 -11.14
CA GLY A 153 9.20 -10.10 -12.47
C GLY A 153 8.35 -9.18 -13.34
N ASP A 154 8.14 -9.58 -14.56
CA ASP A 154 7.42 -8.84 -15.58
C ASP A 154 5.89 -9.07 -15.56
N ALA A 155 5.22 -8.64 -16.63
CA ALA A 155 3.78 -8.81 -16.79
C ALA A 155 3.34 -10.30 -16.82
N SER A 156 4.22 -11.23 -17.19
CA SER A 156 3.90 -12.67 -17.19
C SER A 156 3.70 -13.20 -15.76
N ILE A 157 4.56 -12.75 -14.83
CA ILE A 157 4.43 -13.06 -13.40
C ILE A 157 3.17 -12.44 -12.81
N ALA A 158 2.85 -11.18 -13.17
CA ALA A 158 1.61 -10.55 -12.73
C ALA A 158 0.38 -11.36 -13.21
N LYS A 159 0.38 -11.79 -14.48
CA LYS A 159 -0.68 -12.65 -15.03
C LYS A 159 -0.78 -13.99 -14.30
N TYR A 160 0.35 -14.63 -14.05
CA TYR A 160 0.40 -15.91 -13.30
C TYR A 160 -0.19 -15.76 -11.89
N LEU A 161 0.16 -14.67 -11.18
CA LEU A 161 -0.39 -14.39 -9.85
C LEU A 161 -1.89 -14.12 -9.90
N LEU A 162 -2.37 -13.37 -10.89
CA LEU A 162 -3.80 -13.08 -11.08
C LEU A 162 -4.63 -14.32 -11.45
N ASP A 163 -4.01 -15.37 -11.98
CA ASP A 163 -4.69 -16.63 -12.26
C ASP A 163 -4.83 -17.53 -11.01
N ARG A 164 -4.30 -17.12 -9.86
CA ARG A 164 -4.48 -17.79 -8.56
C ARG A 164 -5.71 -17.25 -7.82
N LYS A 165 -6.22 -18.04 -6.87
CA LYS A 165 -7.30 -17.61 -5.99
C LYS A 165 -6.74 -16.73 -4.87
N TRP A 166 -7.30 -15.55 -4.74
CA TRP A 166 -6.99 -14.57 -3.70
C TRP A 166 -8.23 -14.25 -2.88
N ASP A 167 -8.02 -13.90 -1.60
CA ASP A 167 -9.11 -13.44 -0.74
C ASP A 167 -9.31 -11.92 -0.88
N TYR A 168 -8.30 -11.21 -1.40
CA TYR A 168 -8.35 -9.78 -1.73
C TYR A 168 -7.28 -9.38 -2.73
N ILE A 169 -7.57 -8.44 -3.63
CA ILE A 169 -6.58 -7.86 -4.56
C ILE A 169 -6.59 -6.34 -4.40
N PHE A 170 -5.41 -5.76 -4.17
CA PHE A 170 -5.18 -4.33 -4.17
C PHE A 170 -4.30 -3.98 -5.38
N PHE A 171 -4.78 -3.07 -6.21
CA PHE A 171 -4.07 -2.65 -7.42
C PHE A 171 -4.00 -1.14 -7.50
N THR A 172 -2.80 -0.62 -7.78
CA THR A 172 -2.59 0.78 -8.18
C THR A 172 -1.95 0.80 -9.57
N GLY A 173 -2.54 1.53 -10.51
CA GLY A 173 -2.00 1.62 -11.88
C GLY A 173 -3.01 2.15 -12.89
N SER A 174 -2.83 1.79 -14.17
CA SER A 174 -3.68 2.29 -15.25
C SER A 174 -5.08 1.66 -15.24
N THR A 175 -6.07 2.44 -15.68
CA THR A 175 -7.47 1.97 -15.85
C THR A 175 -7.54 0.74 -16.76
N ARG A 176 -6.72 0.67 -17.80
CA ARG A 176 -6.66 -0.47 -18.72
C ARG A 176 -6.31 -1.78 -18.00
N ILE A 177 -5.30 -1.76 -17.14
CA ILE A 177 -4.90 -2.94 -16.36
C ILE A 177 -5.91 -3.21 -15.24
N GLY A 178 -6.46 -2.17 -14.61
CA GLY A 178 -7.50 -2.31 -13.59
C GLY A 178 -8.72 -3.09 -14.09
N LYS A 179 -9.16 -2.84 -15.32
CA LYS A 179 -10.26 -3.60 -15.96
C LYS A 179 -9.92 -5.10 -16.07
N ILE A 180 -8.71 -5.44 -16.51
CA ILE A 180 -8.26 -6.84 -16.61
C ILE A 180 -8.28 -7.51 -15.23
N ILE A 181 -7.82 -6.80 -14.20
CA ILE A 181 -7.81 -7.31 -12.82
C ILE A 181 -9.24 -7.53 -12.32
N ALA A 182 -10.14 -6.60 -12.58
CA ALA A 182 -11.56 -6.72 -12.22
C ALA A 182 -12.22 -7.95 -12.86
N GLU A 183 -11.98 -8.16 -14.15
CA GLU A 183 -12.49 -9.34 -14.87
C GLU A 183 -11.96 -10.66 -14.28
N LYS A 184 -10.66 -10.70 -13.92
CA LYS A 184 -10.05 -11.88 -13.30
C LYS A 184 -10.60 -12.13 -11.89
N ALA A 185 -10.71 -11.09 -11.07
CA ALA A 185 -11.22 -11.17 -9.71
C ALA A 185 -12.68 -11.62 -9.67
N ALA A 186 -13.50 -11.15 -10.61
CA ALA A 186 -14.91 -11.50 -10.72
C ALA A 186 -15.17 -13.01 -10.86
N LYS A 187 -14.26 -13.75 -11.50
CA LYS A 187 -14.38 -15.21 -11.65
C LYS A 187 -14.43 -15.96 -10.32
N ASN A 188 -13.76 -15.42 -9.30
CA ASN A 188 -13.71 -15.99 -7.96
C ASN A 188 -14.50 -15.18 -6.93
N LEU A 189 -15.23 -14.14 -7.38
CA LEU A 189 -15.90 -13.15 -6.49
C LEU A 189 -14.91 -12.53 -5.49
N THR A 190 -13.64 -12.40 -5.90
CA THR A 190 -12.59 -11.79 -5.05
C THR A 190 -12.85 -10.29 -4.91
N PRO A 191 -12.98 -9.73 -3.69
CA PRO A 191 -13.09 -8.30 -3.49
C PRO A 191 -11.79 -7.60 -3.90
N ILE A 192 -11.93 -6.41 -4.51
CA ILE A 192 -10.79 -5.65 -5.05
C ILE A 192 -10.87 -4.19 -4.63
N THR A 193 -9.69 -3.56 -4.48
CA THR A 193 -9.51 -2.11 -4.54
C THR A 193 -8.68 -1.77 -5.76
N LEU A 194 -9.16 -0.83 -6.56
CA LEU A 194 -8.50 -0.32 -7.74
C LEU A 194 -8.22 1.17 -7.55
N GLU A 195 -6.94 1.53 -7.38
CA GLU A 195 -6.46 2.90 -7.35
C GLU A 195 -5.95 3.26 -8.75
N LEU A 196 -6.76 4.01 -9.47
CA LEU A 196 -6.56 4.25 -10.90
C LEU A 196 -6.21 5.71 -11.17
N GLY A 197 -5.71 5.98 -12.38
CA GLY A 197 -5.47 7.34 -12.84
C GLY A 197 -6.78 8.11 -13.02
N GLY A 198 -6.64 9.43 -13.00
CA GLY A 198 -7.72 10.39 -13.27
C GLY A 198 -7.19 11.56 -14.10
N GLU A 199 -8.10 12.40 -14.59
CA GLU A 199 -7.75 13.55 -15.44
C GLU A 199 -7.40 14.79 -14.61
N SER A 200 -7.88 14.88 -13.37
CA SER A 200 -7.59 15.95 -12.39
C SER A 200 -7.66 17.36 -13.03
N PRO A 201 -8.82 17.81 -13.54
CA PRO A 201 -8.93 19.11 -14.21
C PRO A 201 -8.58 20.25 -13.24
N CYS A 202 -7.83 21.24 -13.72
CA CYS A 202 -7.46 22.42 -12.97
C CYS A 202 -8.25 23.63 -13.52
N ILE A 203 -9.15 24.17 -12.71
CA ILE A 203 -9.96 25.33 -13.08
C ILE A 203 -9.43 26.57 -12.36
N VAL A 204 -9.15 27.64 -13.12
CA VAL A 204 -8.71 28.92 -12.60
C VAL A 204 -9.80 29.94 -12.84
N ASP A 205 -10.34 30.53 -11.79
CA ASP A 205 -11.40 31.54 -11.87
C ASP A 205 -10.83 32.94 -12.14
N SER A 206 -11.70 33.88 -12.49
CA SER A 206 -11.39 35.28 -12.67
C SER A 206 -11.03 35.98 -11.33
N GLY A 207 -10.27 37.08 -11.38
CA GLY A 207 -9.96 37.90 -10.21
C GLY A 207 -8.88 37.33 -9.28
N VAL A 208 -8.15 36.30 -9.71
CA VAL A 208 -7.03 35.73 -8.96
C VAL A 208 -5.67 36.32 -9.40
N ASP A 209 -4.68 36.26 -8.50
CA ASP A 209 -3.29 36.59 -8.83
C ASP A 209 -2.69 35.47 -9.70
N ILE A 210 -2.57 35.73 -10.99
CA ILE A 210 -2.13 34.74 -11.99
C ILE A 210 -0.73 34.19 -11.67
N ASP A 211 0.21 35.04 -11.22
CA ASP A 211 1.57 34.59 -10.89
C ASP A 211 1.59 33.61 -9.73
N LYS A 212 0.79 33.85 -8.71
CA LYS A 212 0.64 32.91 -7.58
C LYS A 212 -0.02 31.60 -8.00
N VAL A 213 -1.06 31.69 -8.83
CA VAL A 213 -1.76 30.50 -9.34
C VAL A 213 -0.84 29.68 -10.22
N ALA A 214 -0.11 30.30 -11.17
CA ALA A 214 0.84 29.61 -12.02
C ALA A 214 1.91 28.85 -11.20
N LYS A 215 2.49 29.52 -10.19
CA LYS A 215 3.47 28.88 -9.28
C LYS A 215 2.89 27.65 -8.56
N ARG A 216 1.65 27.73 -8.09
CA ARG A 216 0.96 26.60 -7.42
C ARG A 216 0.69 25.45 -8.38
N ILE A 217 0.21 25.77 -9.61
CA ILE A 217 -0.07 24.75 -10.62
C ILE A 217 1.24 24.05 -11.01
N VAL A 218 2.30 24.78 -11.29
CA VAL A 218 3.62 24.24 -11.62
C VAL A 218 4.11 23.35 -10.47
N SER A 219 4.08 23.86 -9.24
CA SER A 219 4.48 23.07 -8.06
C SER A 219 3.69 21.77 -7.89
N GLY A 220 2.38 21.79 -8.14
CA GLY A 220 1.54 20.60 -8.02
C GLY A 220 1.69 19.62 -9.19
N LYS A 221 1.71 20.14 -10.41
CA LYS A 221 1.73 19.31 -11.63
C LYS A 221 3.09 18.71 -11.98
N PHE A 222 4.18 19.36 -11.59
CA PHE A 222 5.53 18.89 -11.93
C PHE A 222 6.20 18.07 -10.82
N VAL A 223 5.54 17.85 -9.68
CA VAL A 223 6.01 16.88 -8.69
C VAL A 223 6.18 15.52 -9.37
N ASN A 224 7.27 14.84 -9.07
CA ASN A 224 7.61 13.54 -9.66
C ASN A 224 7.57 13.54 -11.20
N CYS A 225 8.07 14.62 -11.82
CA CYS A 225 8.03 14.83 -13.28
C CYS A 225 6.62 14.70 -13.89
N GLY A 226 5.58 15.07 -13.14
CA GLY A 226 4.18 14.97 -13.58
C GLY A 226 3.58 13.56 -13.52
N GLN A 227 4.27 12.62 -12.89
CA GLN A 227 3.84 11.20 -12.79
C GLN A 227 3.04 10.92 -11.50
N THR A 228 2.19 11.86 -11.09
CA THR A 228 1.38 11.76 -9.86
C THR A 228 -0.07 11.42 -10.19
#